data_1e3955a3ded219e96b8b3f037a5d41c4
#
_entry.id   1e3955a3ded219e96b8b3f037a5d41c4
#
_cell.length_a   1.000
_cell.length_b   1.000
_cell.length_c   1.000
_cell.angle_alpha   90.00
_cell.angle_beta   90.00
_cell.angle_gamma   90.00
#
_symmetry.space_group_name_H-M   'P 1'
#
loop_
_entity.id
_entity.type
_entity.pdbx_description
1 polymer ?
#
loop_
_entity_poly.entity_id
_entity_poly.type
_entity_poly.pdbx_seq_one_letter_code
_entity_poly.pdbx_strand_id
1 'polypeptide(L)'
;MAIQQKFNKCFLGLLLSAILFPNIGLADESATIYFSGTVANATCEFSADSDQEVIFDEPFSSSVLSALQPGEESDYRKPFTVEYSCEGISEDTESIDIVITPLSSTHIKNNVLYEDEAINVGFLLMNCGDDNGACEEVIFSGNEATVESGTGEHYFEVVAAKIDDQTITSGDIDAAIELSLQIP
;
A
#
# COMPACT_ATOMS: atom_id res chain seq x y z
N MET A 1 62.09 61.26 -3.03
CA MET A 1 63.52 61.06 -3.20
C MET A 1 63.68 60.08 -4.34
N ALA A 2 63.66 60.53 -5.59
CA ALA A 2 64.76 60.85 -6.47
C ALA A 2 65.78 59.71 -6.45
N ILE A 3 66.06 59.07 -7.56
CA ILE A 3 67.00 59.40 -8.65
C ILE A 3 67.02 58.27 -9.65
N GLN A 4 66.62 58.49 -10.87
CA GLN A 4 67.37 58.60 -12.11
C GLN A 4 68.03 57.29 -12.63
N GLN A 5 67.54 56.91 -13.79
CA GLN A 5 68.13 57.03 -15.14
C GLN A 5 69.60 56.55 -15.31
N LYS A 6 69.71 55.60 -16.18
CA LYS A 6 70.71 55.77 -17.30
C LYS A 6 70.33 54.92 -18.50
N PHE A 7 70.07 55.59 -19.60
CA PHE A 7 70.15 55.11 -20.99
C PHE A 7 71.54 54.57 -21.30
N ASN A 8 71.62 53.54 -22.03
CA ASN A 8 72.66 53.46 -23.05
C ASN A 8 72.23 52.67 -24.28
N LYS A 9 72.57 53.22 -25.34
CA LYS A 9 72.17 53.01 -26.72
C LYS A 9 72.80 51.76 -27.36
N CYS A 10 72.14 51.35 -28.43
CA CYS A 10 72.63 50.69 -29.62
C CYS A 10 73.06 49.23 -29.55
N PHE A 11 72.34 48.41 -30.20
CA PHE A 11 72.88 47.94 -31.53
C PHE A 11 71.72 47.28 -32.33
N LEU A 12 71.69 47.68 -33.51
CA LEU A 12 70.92 47.23 -34.64
C LEU A 12 71.21 45.72 -34.89
N GLY A 13 70.24 44.88 -34.91
CA GLY A 13 70.32 43.48 -35.24
C GLY A 13 68.99 42.97 -35.71
N LEU A 14 68.75 43.16 -36.98
CA LEU A 14 67.74 42.51 -37.78
C LEU A 14 67.86 41.02 -37.59
N LEU A 15 66.84 40.28 -37.16
CA LEU A 15 66.57 38.95 -37.68
C LEU A 15 65.39 38.31 -36.98
N LEU A 16 64.46 37.90 -37.76
CA LEU A 16 63.52 36.81 -37.66
C LEU A 16 62.57 36.85 -36.49
N SER A 17 61.45 37.44 -36.77
CA SER A 17 60.16 37.22 -36.04
C SER A 17 59.77 35.76 -36.14
N ALA A 18 60.23 34.97 -35.19
CA ALA A 18 59.55 33.74 -34.87
C ALA A 18 58.32 34.13 -34.04
N ILE A 19 57.18 34.20 -34.67
CA ILE A 19 55.89 34.33 -34.05
C ILE A 19 55.69 33.03 -33.27
N LEU A 20 56.10 33.03 -32.01
CA LEU A 20 55.64 32.06 -31.04
C LEU A 20 54.15 32.34 -30.80
N PHE A 21 53.33 31.69 -31.59
CA PHE A 21 51.92 31.56 -31.17
C PHE A 21 51.92 30.74 -29.86
N PRO A 22 51.48 31.31 -28.77
CA PRO A 22 51.18 30.46 -27.63
C PRO A 22 50.05 29.49 -28.09
N ASN A 23 50.38 28.22 -28.18
CA ASN A 23 49.36 27.20 -28.23
C ASN A 23 48.53 27.38 -26.94
N ILE A 24 47.43 28.09 -27.09
CA ILE A 24 46.37 28.02 -26.08
C ILE A 24 45.84 26.59 -26.19
N GLY A 25 46.47 25.70 -25.47
CA GLY A 25 45.90 24.38 -25.23
C GLY A 25 44.56 24.62 -24.56
N LEU A 26 43.49 24.47 -25.33
CA LEU A 26 42.18 24.26 -24.76
C LEU A 26 42.32 22.97 -23.96
N ALA A 27 42.52 23.11 -22.67
CA ALA A 27 42.34 22.00 -21.75
C ALA A 27 40.89 21.62 -21.87
N ASP A 28 40.63 20.56 -22.59
CA ASP A 28 39.32 19.92 -22.63
C ASP A 28 39.17 19.21 -21.27
N GLU A 29 38.75 19.98 -20.25
CA GLU A 29 38.43 19.45 -18.94
C GLU A 29 37.11 18.70 -19.07
N SER A 30 37.18 17.42 -19.35
CA SER A 30 36.04 16.53 -19.24
C SER A 30 35.97 15.97 -17.83
N ALA A 31 34.88 16.25 -17.10
CA ALA A 31 34.55 15.61 -15.86
C ALA A 31 33.60 14.43 -16.11
N THR A 32 33.97 13.24 -15.64
CA THR A 32 33.12 12.07 -15.72
C THR A 32 32.43 11.91 -14.36
N ILE A 33 31.09 11.95 -14.35
CA ILE A 33 30.30 11.74 -13.16
C ILE A 33 29.72 10.33 -13.26
N TYR A 34 29.99 9.52 -12.24
CA TYR A 34 29.43 8.17 -12.13
C TYR A 34 28.16 8.21 -11.31
N PHE A 35 27.10 7.62 -11.85
CA PHE A 35 25.86 7.39 -11.14
C PHE A 35 25.77 5.89 -10.82
N SER A 36 25.54 5.56 -9.58
CA SER A 36 25.25 4.20 -9.15
C SER A 36 23.99 4.23 -8.30
N GLY A 37 23.10 3.29 -8.53
CA GLY A 37 21.90 3.11 -7.77
C GLY A 37 21.53 1.63 -7.74
N THR A 38 20.92 1.20 -6.67
CA THR A 38 20.37 -0.15 -6.54
C THR A 38 18.86 -0.04 -6.70
N VAL A 39 18.29 -0.86 -7.59
CA VAL A 39 16.86 -1.04 -7.68
C VAL A 39 16.52 -2.22 -6.77
N ALA A 40 15.82 -1.96 -5.68
CA ALA A 40 15.20 -2.99 -4.86
C ALA A 40 13.76 -3.18 -5.33
N ASN A 41 13.29 -4.42 -5.41
CA ASN A 41 11.87 -4.68 -5.56
C ASN A 41 11.21 -4.43 -4.19
N ALA A 42 10.19 -3.61 -4.19
CA ALA A 42 9.35 -3.48 -3.02
C ALA A 42 8.58 -4.78 -2.80
N THR A 43 8.56 -5.28 -1.58
CA THR A 43 7.83 -6.48 -1.20
C THR A 43 7.09 -6.24 0.10
N CYS A 44 5.83 -6.66 0.16
CA CYS A 44 5.04 -6.66 1.38
C CYS A 44 4.68 -8.10 1.74
N GLU A 45 4.78 -8.43 3.01
CA GLU A 45 4.46 -9.75 3.54
C GLU A 45 3.60 -9.61 4.79
N PHE A 46 2.57 -10.44 4.90
CA PHE A 46 1.81 -10.57 6.14
C PHE A 46 2.69 -11.22 7.21
N SER A 47 2.46 -10.84 8.47
CA SER A 47 3.09 -11.49 9.61
C SER A 47 2.70 -12.97 9.68
N ALA A 48 3.54 -13.81 10.29
CA ALA A 48 3.34 -15.26 10.33
C ALA A 48 2.02 -15.72 10.97
N ASP A 49 1.41 -14.86 11.80
CA ASP A 49 0.16 -15.11 12.50
C ASP A 49 -1.07 -14.51 11.78
N SER A 50 -0.95 -14.16 10.48
CA SER A 50 -2.03 -13.52 9.73
C SER A 50 -3.14 -14.49 9.30
N ASP A 51 -2.88 -15.79 9.28
CA ASP A 51 -3.93 -16.79 9.14
C ASP A 51 -4.78 -16.81 10.40
N GLN A 52 -5.93 -16.18 10.37
CA GLN A 52 -6.79 -16.01 11.55
C GLN A 52 -8.16 -16.65 11.34
N GLU A 53 -8.69 -17.18 12.42
CA GLU A 53 -10.07 -17.63 12.51
C GLU A 53 -10.85 -16.70 13.45
N VAL A 54 -11.88 -16.05 12.92
CA VAL A 54 -12.75 -15.15 13.70
C VAL A 54 -13.98 -15.94 14.15
N ILE A 55 -13.98 -16.41 15.39
CA ILE A 55 -15.04 -17.26 15.96
C ILE A 55 -15.96 -16.43 16.84
N PHE A 56 -17.27 -16.52 16.62
CA PHE A 56 -18.28 -15.98 17.52
C PHE A 56 -18.62 -17.04 18.58
N ASP A 57 -18.34 -16.72 19.85
CA ASP A 57 -18.47 -17.66 20.96
C ASP A 57 -19.91 -17.94 21.33
N GLU A 58 -20.86 -17.07 20.96
CA GLU A 58 -22.28 -17.19 21.25
C GLU A 58 -23.11 -17.33 19.97
N PRO A 59 -24.15 -18.18 19.97
CA PRO A 59 -25.01 -18.31 18.81
C PRO A 59 -25.80 -17.03 18.55
N PHE A 60 -26.01 -16.71 17.31
CA PHE A 60 -26.83 -15.57 16.89
C PHE A 60 -28.31 -15.84 17.11
N SER A 61 -29.03 -14.84 17.63
CA SER A 61 -30.48 -14.92 17.76
C SER A 61 -31.15 -14.72 16.39
N SER A 62 -31.84 -15.75 15.92
CA SER A 62 -32.62 -15.66 14.68
C SER A 62 -33.71 -14.59 14.72
N SER A 63 -34.27 -14.31 15.90
CA SER A 63 -35.27 -13.25 16.05
C SER A 63 -34.68 -11.83 15.89
N VAL A 64 -33.44 -11.63 16.34
CA VAL A 64 -32.71 -10.36 16.16
C VAL A 64 -32.38 -10.16 14.71
N LEU A 65 -31.72 -11.14 14.08
CA LEU A 65 -31.34 -11.05 12.68
C LEU A 65 -32.53 -10.98 11.72
N SER A 66 -33.67 -11.63 12.04
CA SER A 66 -34.88 -11.55 11.20
C SER A 66 -35.52 -10.18 11.19
N ALA A 67 -35.25 -9.33 12.18
CA ALA A 67 -35.75 -7.96 12.23
C ALA A 67 -34.98 -6.98 11.32
N LEU A 68 -33.78 -7.38 10.86
CA LEU A 68 -32.93 -6.58 10.00
C LEU A 68 -33.40 -6.62 8.54
N GLN A 69 -33.05 -5.58 7.80
CA GLN A 69 -33.12 -5.59 6.34
C GLN A 69 -31.96 -6.42 5.76
N PRO A 70 -32.07 -6.95 4.53
CA PRO A 70 -30.94 -7.58 3.87
C PRO A 70 -29.72 -6.64 3.79
N GLY A 71 -28.55 -7.13 4.19
CA GLY A 71 -27.31 -6.35 4.22
C GLY A 71 -27.22 -5.33 5.37
N GLU A 72 -28.18 -5.28 6.28
CA GLU A 72 -28.13 -4.41 7.46
C GLU A 72 -27.23 -5.00 8.54
N GLU A 73 -26.41 -4.15 9.15
CA GLU A 73 -25.49 -4.51 10.22
C GLU A 73 -26.24 -4.91 11.51
N SER A 74 -25.81 -6.01 12.13
CA SER A 74 -26.28 -6.39 13.46
C SER A 74 -25.35 -5.87 14.57
N ASP A 75 -25.78 -6.10 15.82
CA ASP A 75 -24.93 -5.88 16.99
C ASP A 75 -23.91 -7.03 17.22
N TYR A 76 -24.00 -8.12 16.45
CA TYR A 76 -23.04 -9.23 16.52
C TYR A 76 -21.80 -8.89 15.73
N ARG A 77 -20.78 -8.40 16.43
CA ARG A 77 -19.54 -7.87 15.84
C ARG A 77 -18.33 -8.52 16.47
N LYS A 78 -17.31 -8.75 15.67
CA LYS A 78 -16.03 -9.24 16.17
C LYS A 78 -14.87 -8.61 15.41
N PRO A 79 -13.99 -7.84 16.09
CA PRO A 79 -12.83 -7.24 15.46
C PRO A 79 -11.73 -8.27 15.22
N PHE A 80 -10.93 -8.04 14.20
CA PHE A 80 -9.65 -8.71 13.96
C PHE A 80 -8.66 -7.74 13.34
N THR A 81 -7.39 -8.07 13.42
CA THR A 81 -6.31 -7.24 12.95
C THR A 81 -5.40 -8.03 12.03
N VAL A 82 -4.93 -7.43 10.96
CA VAL A 82 -3.90 -7.98 10.11
C VAL A 82 -2.64 -7.15 10.26
N GLU A 83 -1.51 -7.83 10.47
CA GLU A 83 -0.20 -7.22 10.56
C GLU A 83 0.63 -7.61 9.33
N TYR A 84 1.36 -6.66 8.79
CA TYR A 84 2.24 -6.87 7.65
C TYR A 84 3.44 -5.92 7.70
N SER A 85 4.47 -6.26 6.96
CA SER A 85 5.65 -5.43 6.80
C SER A 85 6.02 -5.29 5.33
N CYS A 86 6.51 -4.13 4.95
CA CYS A 86 6.95 -3.85 3.60
C CYS A 86 8.42 -3.43 3.59
N GLU A 87 9.19 -4.02 2.68
CA GLU A 87 10.60 -3.66 2.46
C GLU A 87 10.78 -3.05 1.07
N GLY A 88 11.69 -2.10 0.95
CA GLY A 88 12.06 -1.50 -0.35
C GLY A 88 11.02 -0.54 -0.93
N ILE A 89 9.97 -0.19 -0.19
CA ILE A 89 9.04 0.86 -0.59
C ILE A 89 9.69 2.23 -0.44
N SER A 90 9.29 3.17 -1.30
CA SER A 90 9.72 4.56 -1.21
C SER A 90 9.17 5.22 0.05
N GLU A 91 9.95 6.14 0.64
CA GLU A 91 9.45 7.01 1.72
C GLU A 91 8.25 7.88 1.27
N ASP A 92 8.06 8.03 -0.04
CA ASP A 92 6.92 8.75 -0.62
C ASP A 92 5.67 7.85 -0.80
N THR A 93 5.76 6.55 -0.52
CA THR A 93 4.61 5.64 -0.58
C THR A 93 3.81 5.79 0.71
N GLU A 94 2.68 6.49 0.62
CA GLU A 94 1.82 6.81 1.77
C GLU A 94 0.89 5.66 2.16
N SER A 95 0.53 4.79 1.21
CA SER A 95 -0.39 3.67 1.43
C SER A 95 -0.05 2.46 0.58
N ILE A 96 -0.58 1.32 0.97
CA ILE A 96 -0.64 0.09 0.18
C ILE A 96 -2.11 -0.32 0.03
N ASP A 97 -2.39 -1.14 -0.95
CA ASP A 97 -3.71 -1.71 -1.16
C ASP A 97 -3.79 -3.10 -0.52
N ILE A 98 -4.79 -3.33 0.33
CA ILE A 98 -5.21 -4.65 0.78
C ILE A 98 -6.34 -5.10 -0.16
N VAL A 99 -6.05 -6.05 -1.01
CA VAL A 99 -7.06 -6.64 -1.90
C VAL A 99 -7.68 -7.85 -1.21
N ILE A 100 -9.01 -7.85 -1.16
CA ILE A 100 -9.83 -8.82 -0.43
C ILE A 100 -10.62 -9.65 -1.44
N THR A 101 -10.39 -10.94 -1.44
CA THR A 101 -11.05 -11.88 -2.38
C THR A 101 -11.73 -13.00 -1.59
N PRO A 102 -13.05 -13.19 -1.73
CA PRO A 102 -13.71 -14.36 -1.14
C PRO A 102 -13.16 -15.66 -1.70
N LEU A 103 -12.97 -16.66 -0.85
CA LEU A 103 -12.58 -18.00 -1.32
C LEU A 103 -13.68 -18.62 -2.17
N SER A 104 -13.33 -19.65 -2.92
CA SER A 104 -14.22 -20.29 -3.91
C SER A 104 -15.50 -20.88 -3.34
N SER A 105 -15.54 -21.18 -2.04
CA SER A 105 -16.74 -21.62 -1.30
C SER A 105 -17.63 -20.47 -0.86
N THR A 106 -17.06 -19.25 -0.77
CA THR A 106 -17.76 -18.07 -0.27
C THR A 106 -18.41 -17.29 -1.40
N HIS A 107 -19.67 -16.97 -1.24
CA HIS A 107 -20.49 -16.19 -2.16
C HIS A 107 -20.78 -14.81 -1.60
N ILE A 108 -21.18 -13.88 -2.46
CA ILE A 108 -21.58 -12.52 -2.08
C ILE A 108 -23.00 -12.24 -2.56
N LYS A 109 -23.85 -11.77 -1.67
CA LYS A 109 -25.18 -11.26 -2.00
C LYS A 109 -25.56 -10.13 -1.06
N ASN A 110 -26.01 -9.00 -1.59
CA ASN A 110 -26.24 -7.78 -0.80
C ASN A 110 -25.03 -7.38 0.06
N ASN A 111 -23.82 -7.55 -0.49
CA ASN A 111 -22.54 -7.35 0.18
C ASN A 111 -22.24 -8.28 1.38
N VAL A 112 -23.10 -9.26 1.65
CA VAL A 112 -22.96 -10.27 2.69
C VAL A 112 -22.20 -11.46 2.13
N LEU A 113 -21.13 -11.86 2.83
CA LEU A 113 -20.30 -13.05 2.57
C LEU A 113 -20.96 -14.27 3.22
N TYR A 114 -21.12 -15.38 2.49
CA TYR A 114 -21.75 -16.61 3.01
C TYR A 114 -21.31 -17.85 2.23
N GLU A 115 -21.38 -19.02 2.85
CA GLU A 115 -21.19 -20.31 2.16
C GLU A 115 -22.51 -21.04 1.93
N ASP A 116 -23.43 -21.03 2.89
CA ASP A 116 -24.74 -21.67 2.77
C ASP A 116 -25.89 -20.65 2.73
N GLU A 117 -26.45 -20.41 1.55
CA GLU A 117 -27.60 -19.51 1.36
C GLU A 117 -28.86 -19.99 2.08
N ALA A 118 -28.99 -21.31 2.38
CA ALA A 118 -30.17 -21.85 3.02
C ALA A 118 -30.37 -21.37 4.48
N ILE A 119 -29.29 -20.92 5.13
CA ILE A 119 -29.34 -20.35 6.49
C ILE A 119 -29.83 -18.90 6.45
N ASN A 120 -29.59 -18.20 5.36
CA ASN A 120 -29.93 -16.79 5.13
C ASN A 120 -29.27 -15.81 6.11
N VAL A 121 -28.10 -16.16 6.64
CA VAL A 121 -27.22 -15.33 7.44
C VAL A 121 -25.79 -15.49 6.93
N GLY A 122 -25.03 -14.43 6.96
CA GLY A 122 -23.62 -14.38 6.61
C GLY A 122 -22.94 -13.22 7.32
N PHE A 123 -21.87 -12.73 6.73
CA PHE A 123 -21.03 -11.71 7.34
C PHE A 123 -20.80 -10.52 6.42
N LEU A 124 -20.92 -9.33 6.96
CA LEU A 124 -20.36 -8.12 6.39
C LEU A 124 -18.91 -7.98 6.88
N LEU A 125 -18.05 -7.46 6.02
CA LEU A 125 -16.70 -7.07 6.39
C LEU A 125 -16.65 -5.55 6.51
N MET A 126 -16.11 -5.07 7.61
CA MET A 126 -15.95 -3.64 7.90
C MET A 126 -14.46 -3.29 7.89
N ASN A 127 -14.12 -2.19 7.26
CA ASN A 127 -12.81 -1.57 7.29
C ASN A 127 -12.76 -0.54 8.41
N CYS A 128 -11.90 -0.72 9.40
CA CYS A 128 -11.74 0.18 10.55
C CYS A 128 -10.45 1.03 10.48
N GLY A 129 -9.69 0.92 9.38
CA GLY A 129 -8.47 1.68 9.17
C GLY A 129 -7.29 1.22 10.02
N ASP A 130 -6.24 2.03 10.04
CA ASP A 130 -4.97 1.71 10.73
C ASP A 130 -4.99 2.12 12.21
N ASP A 131 -5.95 2.90 12.65
CA ASP A 131 -6.06 3.43 14.01
C ASP A 131 -7.25 2.85 14.81
N ASN A 132 -7.91 1.82 14.27
CA ASN A 132 -9.11 1.22 14.83
C ASN A 132 -10.20 2.26 15.11
N GLY A 133 -10.43 3.14 14.15
CA GLY A 133 -11.38 4.24 14.21
C GLY A 133 -12.82 3.83 13.92
N ALA A 134 -13.55 4.72 13.26
CA ALA A 134 -14.90 4.41 12.77
C ALA A 134 -14.80 3.42 11.61
N CYS A 135 -15.54 2.30 11.70
CA CYS A 135 -15.55 1.29 10.65
C CYS A 135 -16.56 1.66 9.55
N GLU A 136 -16.15 1.41 8.30
CA GLU A 136 -17.00 1.53 7.13
C GLU A 136 -17.14 0.17 6.44
N GLU A 137 -18.29 -0.07 5.82
CA GLU A 137 -18.55 -1.33 5.12
C GLU A 137 -17.61 -1.49 3.91
N VAL A 138 -16.96 -2.64 3.80
CA VAL A 138 -16.15 -3.00 2.63
C VAL A 138 -17.10 -3.36 1.50
N ILE A 139 -17.06 -2.61 0.41
CA ILE A 139 -17.96 -2.82 -0.75
C ILE A 139 -17.26 -3.68 -1.80
N PHE A 140 -17.81 -4.85 -2.06
CA PHE A 140 -17.32 -5.74 -3.10
C PHE A 140 -17.81 -5.33 -4.48
N SER A 141 -16.86 -5.21 -5.42
CA SER A 141 -17.15 -5.01 -6.84
C SER A 141 -16.91 -6.33 -7.59
N GLY A 142 -17.97 -7.07 -7.83
CA GLY A 142 -17.85 -8.45 -8.28
C GLY A 142 -17.36 -9.36 -7.15
N ASN A 143 -16.20 -9.98 -7.31
CA ASN A 143 -15.60 -10.87 -6.32
C ASN A 143 -14.32 -10.27 -5.69
N GLU A 144 -14.21 -8.96 -5.65
CA GLU A 144 -13.01 -8.29 -5.11
C GLU A 144 -13.40 -6.98 -4.44
N ALA A 145 -12.71 -6.64 -3.38
CA ALA A 145 -12.72 -5.32 -2.78
C ALA A 145 -11.27 -4.88 -2.52
N THR A 146 -11.04 -3.57 -2.50
CA THR A 146 -9.73 -3.00 -2.18
C THR A 146 -9.92 -1.96 -1.10
N VAL A 147 -9.07 -2.00 -0.09
CA VAL A 147 -8.98 -0.98 0.95
C VAL A 147 -7.57 -0.44 1.02
N GLU A 148 -7.45 0.87 1.15
CA GLU A 148 -6.15 1.51 1.38
C GLU A 148 -5.74 1.33 2.84
N SER A 149 -4.47 1.09 3.06
CA SER A 149 -3.87 0.94 4.38
C SER A 149 -2.51 1.62 4.44
N GLY A 150 -2.14 2.12 5.60
CA GLY A 150 -0.78 2.56 5.89
C GLY A 150 0.19 1.38 5.91
N THR A 151 1.27 1.50 6.63
CA THR A 151 2.25 0.42 6.78
C THR A 151 2.17 -0.15 8.19
N GLY A 152 2.02 -1.48 8.32
CA GLY A 152 2.19 -2.22 9.57
C GLY A 152 0.97 -2.96 10.06
N GLU A 153 -0.12 -2.28 10.41
CA GLU A 153 -1.28 -2.88 11.04
C GLU A 153 -2.58 -2.29 10.47
N HIS A 154 -3.57 -3.15 10.21
CA HIS A 154 -4.87 -2.73 9.73
C HIS A 154 -5.99 -3.46 10.46
N TYR A 155 -7.01 -2.71 10.87
CA TYR A 155 -8.11 -3.20 11.67
C TYR A 155 -9.35 -3.45 10.82
N PHE A 156 -9.94 -4.61 11.02
CA PHE A 156 -11.20 -5.03 10.43
C PHE A 156 -12.19 -5.46 11.50
N GLU A 157 -13.46 -5.50 11.13
CA GLU A 157 -14.51 -6.07 11.94
C GLU A 157 -15.42 -6.94 11.08
N VAL A 158 -15.80 -8.10 11.59
CA VAL A 158 -16.81 -8.97 10.99
C VAL A 158 -18.13 -8.76 11.69
N VAL A 159 -19.19 -8.55 10.93
CA VAL A 159 -20.53 -8.27 11.45
C VAL A 159 -21.53 -9.27 10.87
N ALA A 160 -22.28 -9.98 11.73
CA ALA A 160 -23.31 -10.86 11.23
C ALA A 160 -24.45 -10.05 10.58
N ALA A 161 -24.93 -10.52 9.42
CA ALA A 161 -25.97 -9.84 8.67
C ALA A 161 -26.93 -10.83 7.99
N LYS A 162 -28.13 -10.38 7.72
CA LYS A 162 -29.12 -11.12 6.94
C LYS A 162 -28.81 -11.00 5.45
N ILE A 163 -28.86 -12.12 4.72
CA ILE A 163 -28.51 -12.14 3.29
C ILE A 163 -29.62 -11.53 2.43
N ASP A 164 -30.88 -11.99 2.63
CA ASP A 164 -32.03 -11.54 1.84
C ASP A 164 -33.36 -11.60 2.66
N ASP A 165 -34.49 -11.40 2.00
CA ASP A 165 -35.81 -11.39 2.65
C ASP A 165 -36.35 -12.78 3.02
N GLN A 166 -35.60 -13.84 2.78
CA GLN A 166 -36.03 -15.20 3.17
C GLN A 166 -36.00 -15.40 4.69
N THR A 167 -36.62 -16.50 5.12
CA THR A 167 -36.63 -16.89 6.52
C THR A 167 -35.25 -17.40 6.93
N ILE A 168 -34.79 -16.95 8.10
CA ILE A 168 -33.55 -17.45 8.69
C ILE A 168 -33.82 -18.86 9.26
N THR A 169 -32.94 -19.79 8.92
CA THR A 169 -32.92 -21.17 9.45
C THR A 169 -31.76 -21.37 10.40
N SER A 170 -31.80 -22.42 11.20
CA SER A 170 -30.68 -22.76 12.08
C SER A 170 -29.62 -23.54 11.32
N GLY A 171 -28.37 -23.27 11.60
CA GLY A 171 -27.21 -23.92 10.99
C GLY A 171 -25.90 -23.22 11.38
N ASP A 172 -24.80 -23.77 10.92
CA ASP A 172 -23.48 -23.16 11.07
C ASP A 172 -23.28 -22.18 9.92
N ILE A 173 -22.66 -21.06 10.24
CA ILE A 173 -22.45 -19.96 9.31
C ILE A 173 -20.95 -19.81 9.13
N ASP A 174 -20.50 -19.98 7.89
CA ASP A 174 -19.10 -19.89 7.50
C ASP A 174 -18.95 -18.93 6.32
N ALA A 175 -17.82 -18.26 6.28
CA ALA A 175 -17.32 -17.51 5.14
C ALA A 175 -15.80 -17.35 5.26
N ALA A 176 -15.10 -17.34 4.16
CA ALA A 176 -13.67 -17.18 4.14
C ALA A 176 -13.23 -16.21 3.04
N ILE A 177 -12.24 -15.41 3.35
CA ILE A 177 -11.61 -14.45 2.43
C ILE A 177 -10.11 -14.67 2.38
N GLU A 178 -9.52 -14.32 1.26
CA GLU A 178 -8.07 -14.20 1.07
C GLU A 178 -7.72 -12.73 1.01
N LEU A 179 -6.66 -12.34 1.69
CA LEU A 179 -6.10 -11.00 1.62
C LEU A 179 -4.80 -11.03 0.84
N SER A 180 -4.58 -10.06 -0.03
CA SER A 180 -3.30 -9.85 -0.70
C SER A 180 -2.88 -8.40 -0.63
N LEU A 181 -1.57 -8.15 -0.53
CA LEU A 181 -0.99 -6.81 -0.46
C LEU A 181 -0.52 -6.39 -1.84
N GLN A 182 -0.92 -5.20 -2.26
CA GLN A 182 -0.49 -4.60 -3.52
C GLN A 182 0.10 -3.22 -3.25
N ILE A 183 1.22 -2.94 -3.91
CA ILE A 183 1.84 -1.61 -3.89
C ILE A 183 1.30 -0.87 -5.11
N PRO A 184 0.61 0.27 -4.93
CA PRO A 184 0.00 1.03 -6.01
C PRO A 184 0.99 1.64 -7.00
#